data_133aa0ff172489972bd6454cf7394613
#
_entry.id   133aa0ff172489972bd6454cf7394613
#
_cell.length_a   1.000
_cell.length_b   1.000
_cell.length_c   1.000
_cell.angle_alpha   90.00
_cell.angle_beta   90.00
_cell.angle_gamma   90.00
#
_symmetry.space_group_name_H-M   'P 1'
#
loop_
_entity.id
_entity.type
_entity.pdbx_description
1 polymer ?
#
loop_
_entity_poly.entity_id
_entity_poly.type
_entity_poly.pdbx_seq_one_letter_code
_entity_poly.pdbx_strand_id
1 'polypeptide(L)'
;YYKTIYWFCLVFYAKIIDNIQKIGSEKMNPSLIMSFVVTMIVSAILIPLVMKAGKELGIVAHKNKRTVHKVEVPRIGGYAIYISSLIGAVIFLKTDPQINAILIAGFLVFFVGLIDDVHDLSPKTKLAVELIAALIVIVYGDIYLKGFDFMPSNWPPIIPGVITVLWIVGITNAINLIDGLDGLSSGISIIVLFTVSMTSLTSGRTDIA
;
A
#
# COMPACT_ATOMS: atom_id res chain seq x y z
N TYR A 1 13.62 21.35 19.42
CA TYR A 1 12.87 20.27 18.81
C TYR A 1 11.94 20.78 17.68
N TYR A 2 11.13 21.80 17.88
CA TYR A 2 10.22 22.33 16.83
C TYR A 2 10.95 22.95 15.64
N LYS A 3 12.09 23.61 15.84
CA LYS A 3 12.88 24.24 14.76
C LYS A 3 13.47 23.20 13.80
N THR A 4 13.86 22.03 14.28
CA THR A 4 14.44 20.95 13.46
C THR A 4 13.38 20.30 12.57
N ILE A 5 12.15 20.11 13.10
CA ILE A 5 11.01 19.58 12.33
C ILE A 5 10.58 20.60 11.24
N TYR A 6 10.52 21.88 11.57
CA TYR A 6 10.22 22.95 10.62
C TYR A 6 11.26 23.01 9.49
N TRP A 7 12.54 22.89 9.84
CA TRP A 7 13.63 22.88 8.86
C TRP A 7 13.55 21.67 7.94
N PHE A 8 13.26 20.50 8.49
CA PHE A 8 13.08 19.27 7.72
C PHE A 8 11.87 19.36 6.78
N CYS A 9 10.74 19.89 7.27
CA CYS A 9 9.58 20.17 6.43
C CYS A 9 9.86 21.21 5.34
N LEU A 10 10.64 22.24 5.62
CA LEU A 10 10.95 23.31 4.68
C LEU A 10 11.91 22.82 3.58
N VAL A 11 12.93 22.03 3.93
CA VAL A 11 13.86 21.41 2.98
C VAL A 11 13.14 20.36 2.13
N PHE A 12 12.25 19.57 2.75
CA PHE A 12 11.42 18.60 2.04
C PHE A 12 10.44 19.30 1.07
N TYR A 13 9.83 20.41 1.52
CA TYR A 13 8.92 21.23 0.70
C TYR A 13 9.65 21.93 -0.45
N ALA A 14 10.85 22.50 -0.21
CA ALA A 14 11.68 23.10 -1.24
C ALA A 14 12.13 22.07 -2.30
N LYS A 15 12.50 20.85 -1.86
CA LYS A 15 12.88 19.75 -2.75
C LYS A 15 11.68 19.24 -3.58
N ILE A 16 10.48 19.25 -3.00
CA ILE A 16 9.23 18.94 -3.71
C ILE A 16 8.95 20.01 -4.78
N ILE A 17 9.09 21.31 -4.45
CA ILE A 17 8.85 22.41 -5.42
C ILE A 17 9.85 22.36 -6.56
N ASP A 18 11.12 22.15 -6.28
CA ASP A 18 12.17 22.04 -7.30
C ASP A 18 11.93 20.84 -8.24
N ASN A 19 11.44 19.75 -7.68
CA ASN A 19 11.03 18.57 -8.43
C ASN A 19 9.76 18.80 -9.24
N ILE A 20 8.74 19.51 -8.71
CA ILE A 20 7.51 19.85 -9.44
C ILE A 20 7.82 20.73 -10.66
N GLN A 21 8.78 21.64 -10.58
CA GLN A 21 9.22 22.44 -11.73
C GLN A 21 9.90 21.58 -12.81
N LYS A 22 10.58 20.51 -12.42
CA LYS A 22 11.20 19.55 -13.34
C LYS A 22 10.16 18.66 -14.03
N ILE A 23 9.05 18.31 -13.36
CA ILE A 23 7.91 17.55 -13.93
C ILE A 23 7.23 18.32 -15.05
N GLY A 24 7.16 19.65 -14.97
CA GLY A 24 6.56 20.49 -16.01
C GLY A 24 7.27 20.44 -17.37
N SER A 25 8.47 19.85 -17.45
CA SER A 25 9.24 19.68 -18.68
C SER A 25 9.20 18.27 -19.28
N GLU A 26 8.87 17.23 -18.50
CA GLU A 26 8.69 15.86 -19.01
C GLU A 26 7.20 15.56 -19.26
N LYS A 27 6.87 15.20 -20.49
CA LYS A 27 5.50 14.77 -20.83
C LYS A 27 5.12 13.58 -19.99
N MET A 28 4.14 13.75 -19.11
CA MET A 28 3.55 12.68 -18.33
C MET A 28 3.14 11.52 -19.26
N ASN A 29 3.60 10.32 -18.95
CA ASN A 29 3.30 9.15 -19.79
C ASN A 29 1.79 8.89 -19.81
N PRO A 30 1.12 8.94 -20.98
CA PRO A 30 -0.33 8.74 -21.07
C PRO A 30 -0.80 7.42 -20.45
N SER A 31 0.05 6.39 -20.43
CA SER A 31 -0.27 5.09 -19.82
C SER A 31 -0.49 5.18 -18.31
N LEU A 32 0.19 6.08 -17.59
CA LEU A 32 -0.02 6.30 -16.16
C LEU A 32 -1.40 6.87 -15.85
N ILE A 33 -1.80 7.89 -16.63
CA ILE A 33 -3.14 8.47 -16.48
C ILE A 33 -4.20 7.43 -16.82
N MET A 34 -3.99 6.65 -17.88
CA MET A 34 -4.92 5.59 -18.27
C MET A 34 -5.00 4.50 -17.20
N SER A 35 -3.88 4.09 -16.61
CA SER A 35 -3.88 3.08 -15.53
C SER A 35 -4.68 3.55 -14.32
N PHE A 36 -4.47 4.79 -13.90
CA PHE A 36 -5.24 5.39 -12.79
C PHE A 36 -6.74 5.45 -13.10
N VAL A 37 -7.12 5.99 -14.27
CA VAL A 37 -8.53 6.13 -14.66
C VAL A 37 -9.21 4.77 -14.81
N VAL A 38 -8.57 3.81 -15.46
CA VAL A 38 -9.13 2.46 -15.63
C VAL A 38 -9.29 1.76 -14.27
N THR A 39 -8.27 1.78 -13.42
CA THR A 39 -8.36 1.17 -12.09
C THR A 39 -9.46 1.84 -11.24
N MET A 40 -9.59 3.15 -11.30
CA MET A 40 -10.63 3.89 -10.60
C MET A 40 -12.04 3.51 -11.11
N ILE A 41 -12.25 3.42 -12.42
CA ILE A 41 -13.53 3.00 -13.00
C ILE A 41 -13.87 1.57 -12.63
N VAL A 42 -12.90 0.65 -12.74
CA VAL A 42 -13.09 -0.76 -12.38
C VAL A 42 -13.44 -0.88 -10.89
N SER A 43 -12.75 -0.15 -10.01
CA SER A 43 -13.04 -0.12 -8.58
C SER A 43 -14.46 0.40 -8.31
N ALA A 44 -14.84 1.51 -8.95
CA ALA A 44 -16.18 2.10 -8.80
C ALA A 44 -17.31 1.14 -9.22
N ILE A 45 -17.07 0.32 -10.25
CA ILE A 45 -18.02 -0.71 -10.71
C ILE A 45 -18.02 -1.92 -9.75
N LEU A 46 -16.85 -2.36 -9.29
CA LEU A 46 -16.73 -3.55 -8.45
C LEU A 46 -17.26 -3.33 -7.03
N ILE A 47 -17.09 -2.15 -6.44
CA ILE A 47 -17.53 -1.86 -5.07
C ILE A 47 -19.00 -2.22 -4.85
N PRO A 48 -19.98 -1.71 -5.62
CA PRO A 48 -21.39 -2.06 -5.39
C PRO A 48 -21.68 -3.56 -5.62
N LEU A 49 -21.00 -4.21 -6.56
CA LEU A 49 -21.16 -5.64 -6.83
C LEU A 49 -20.67 -6.49 -5.66
N VAL A 50 -19.46 -6.18 -5.17
CA VAL A 50 -18.86 -6.87 -4.03
C VAL A 50 -19.69 -6.62 -2.78
N MET A 51 -20.15 -5.39 -2.53
CA MET A 51 -21.00 -5.06 -1.39
C MET A 51 -22.34 -5.81 -1.42
N LYS A 52 -22.94 -5.97 -2.60
CA LYS A 52 -24.16 -6.77 -2.77
C LYS A 52 -23.91 -8.24 -2.48
N ALA A 53 -22.85 -8.83 -3.07
CA ALA A 53 -22.46 -10.21 -2.84
C ALA A 53 -22.18 -10.48 -1.35
N GLY A 54 -21.50 -9.56 -0.66
CA GLY A 54 -21.23 -9.71 0.77
C GLY A 54 -22.46 -9.72 1.65
N LYS A 55 -23.47 -8.93 1.30
CA LYS A 55 -24.76 -8.97 2.01
C LYS A 55 -25.48 -10.31 1.77
N GLU A 56 -25.49 -10.80 0.54
CA GLU A 56 -26.12 -12.07 0.17
C GLU A 56 -25.42 -13.27 0.81
N LEU A 57 -24.08 -13.22 0.95
CA LEU A 57 -23.28 -14.27 1.60
C LEU A 57 -23.22 -14.15 3.13
N GLY A 58 -23.84 -13.12 3.71
CA GLY A 58 -23.84 -12.90 5.15
C GLY A 58 -22.46 -12.49 5.73
N ILE A 59 -21.53 -12.05 4.89
CA ILE A 59 -20.20 -11.55 5.32
C ILE A 59 -20.36 -10.10 5.74
N VAL A 60 -20.99 -9.89 6.90
CA VAL A 60 -21.23 -8.56 7.48
C VAL A 60 -20.44 -8.40 8.77
N ALA A 61 -20.02 -7.17 9.07
CA ALA A 61 -19.35 -6.88 10.31
C ALA A 61 -20.26 -7.21 11.51
N HIS A 62 -19.82 -8.12 12.38
CA HIS A 62 -20.50 -8.37 13.64
C HIS A 62 -20.47 -7.10 14.49
N LYS A 63 -21.61 -6.72 15.06
CA LYS A 63 -21.74 -5.58 15.96
C LYS A 63 -20.90 -5.79 17.21
N ASN A 64 -19.72 -5.22 17.24
CA ASN A 64 -18.94 -5.10 18.46
C ASN A 64 -19.34 -3.83 19.21
N LYS A 65 -19.30 -3.83 20.56
CA LYS A 65 -19.65 -2.71 21.44
C LYS A 65 -18.86 -1.40 21.16
N ARG A 66 -17.85 -1.46 20.29
CA ARG A 66 -17.00 -0.32 19.85
C ARG A 66 -17.37 0.25 18.49
N THR A 67 -18.28 -0.37 17.73
CA THR A 67 -18.68 0.11 16.40
C THR A 67 -19.76 1.20 16.54
N VAL A 68 -19.45 2.38 16.02
CA VAL A 68 -20.35 3.55 16.02
C VAL A 68 -21.47 3.40 14.98
N HIS A 69 -21.35 2.45 14.06
CA HIS A 69 -22.32 2.26 12.97
C HIS A 69 -23.63 1.62 13.42
N LYS A 70 -24.74 2.29 13.07
CA LYS A 70 -26.11 1.77 13.26
C LYS A 70 -26.53 0.76 12.19
N VAL A 71 -25.79 0.68 11.06
CA VAL A 71 -26.10 -0.17 9.91
C VAL A 71 -24.99 -1.23 9.74
N GLU A 72 -25.38 -2.45 9.40
CA GLU A 72 -24.44 -3.53 9.09
C GLU A 72 -23.75 -3.24 7.76
N VAL A 73 -22.45 -2.92 7.82
CA VAL A 73 -21.63 -2.66 6.64
C VAL A 73 -20.81 -3.91 6.33
N PRO A 74 -20.88 -4.46 5.09
CA PRO A 74 -20.02 -5.56 4.71
C PRO A 74 -18.53 -5.18 4.79
N ARG A 75 -17.70 -6.04 5.40
CA ARG A 75 -16.24 -5.81 5.53
C ARG A 75 -15.47 -6.04 4.23
N ILE A 76 -16.14 -6.40 3.17
CA ILE A 76 -15.51 -6.85 1.91
C ILE A 76 -15.24 -5.74 0.89
N GLY A 77 -15.33 -4.47 1.27
CA GLY A 77 -14.98 -3.35 0.38
C GLY A 77 -13.54 -3.40 -0.15
N GLY A 78 -12.60 -3.85 0.67
CA GLY A 78 -11.20 -4.03 0.30
C GLY A 78 -10.97 -4.99 -0.88
N TYR A 79 -11.87 -5.97 -1.10
CA TYR A 79 -11.77 -6.89 -2.23
C TYR A 79 -11.90 -6.18 -3.58
N ALA A 80 -12.84 -5.24 -3.67
CA ALA A 80 -13.02 -4.47 -4.90
C ALA A 80 -11.78 -3.65 -5.22
N ILE A 81 -11.19 -3.04 -4.21
CA ILE A 81 -9.96 -2.24 -4.36
C ILE A 81 -8.78 -3.12 -4.78
N TYR A 82 -8.58 -4.25 -4.11
CA TYR A 82 -7.49 -5.18 -4.43
C TYR A 82 -7.62 -5.75 -5.85
N ILE A 83 -8.80 -6.25 -6.22
CA ILE A 83 -9.03 -6.82 -7.55
C ILE A 83 -8.84 -5.76 -8.64
N SER A 84 -9.36 -4.55 -8.46
CA SER A 84 -9.15 -3.47 -9.43
C SER A 84 -7.69 -3.06 -9.57
N SER A 85 -6.94 -3.01 -8.46
CA SER A 85 -5.51 -2.73 -8.47
C SER A 85 -4.72 -3.84 -9.18
N LEU A 86 -5.08 -5.10 -8.94
CA LEU A 86 -4.45 -6.24 -9.62
C LEU A 86 -4.73 -6.22 -11.14
N ILE A 87 -5.96 -5.92 -11.56
CA ILE A 87 -6.31 -5.74 -12.97
C ILE A 87 -5.49 -4.61 -13.59
N GLY A 88 -5.39 -3.46 -12.92
CA GLY A 88 -4.57 -2.35 -13.37
C GLY A 88 -3.09 -2.74 -13.49
N ALA A 89 -2.54 -3.44 -12.50
CA ALA A 89 -1.17 -3.91 -12.52
C ALA A 89 -0.90 -4.85 -13.71
N VAL A 90 -1.76 -5.84 -13.93
CA VAL A 90 -1.61 -6.82 -15.05
C VAL A 90 -1.69 -6.15 -16.42
N ILE A 91 -2.54 -5.13 -16.58
CA ILE A 91 -2.72 -4.46 -17.88
C ILE A 91 -1.59 -3.47 -18.19
N PHE A 92 -1.13 -2.72 -17.19
CA PHE A 92 -0.27 -1.54 -17.41
C PHE A 92 1.17 -1.73 -16.95
N LEU A 93 1.45 -2.63 -16.01
CA LEU A 93 2.81 -2.85 -15.53
C LEU A 93 3.53 -3.90 -16.37
N LYS A 94 4.80 -3.64 -16.65
CA LYS A 94 5.70 -4.65 -17.21
C LYS A 94 6.09 -5.61 -16.11
N THR A 95 5.99 -6.90 -16.39
CA THR A 95 6.41 -7.96 -15.47
C THR A 95 7.91 -7.94 -15.29
N ASP A 96 8.36 -7.70 -14.08
CA ASP A 96 9.74 -7.90 -13.64
C ASP A 96 9.74 -8.59 -12.26
N PRO A 97 10.87 -9.12 -11.78
CA PRO A 97 10.94 -9.82 -10.50
C PRO A 97 10.48 -8.95 -9.31
N GLN A 98 10.71 -7.65 -9.34
CA GLN A 98 10.33 -6.73 -8.26
C GLN A 98 8.82 -6.56 -8.19
N ILE A 99 8.19 -6.28 -9.33
CA ILE A 99 6.73 -6.15 -9.44
C ILE A 99 6.06 -7.47 -9.08
N ASN A 100 6.56 -8.60 -9.60
CA ASN A 100 6.04 -9.92 -9.27
C ASN A 100 6.14 -10.23 -7.77
N ALA A 101 7.26 -9.88 -7.12
CA ALA A 101 7.42 -10.05 -5.67
C ALA A 101 6.36 -9.26 -4.88
N ILE A 102 6.13 -8.00 -5.26
CA ILE A 102 5.12 -7.14 -4.61
C ILE A 102 3.71 -7.72 -4.83
N LEU A 103 3.38 -8.16 -6.03
CA LEU A 103 2.06 -8.72 -6.34
C LEU A 103 1.82 -10.03 -5.58
N ILE A 104 2.81 -10.92 -5.51
CA ILE A 104 2.71 -12.19 -4.77
C ILE A 104 2.59 -11.94 -3.27
N ALA A 105 3.42 -11.05 -2.71
CA ALA A 105 3.37 -10.69 -1.30
C ALA A 105 2.03 -10.02 -0.94
N GLY A 106 1.57 -9.09 -1.78
CA GLY A 106 0.26 -8.43 -1.63
C GLY A 106 -0.89 -9.43 -1.71
N PHE A 107 -0.82 -10.42 -2.62
CA PHE A 107 -1.82 -11.47 -2.71
C PHE A 107 -1.88 -12.33 -1.45
N LEU A 108 -0.73 -12.69 -0.87
CA LEU A 108 -0.69 -13.47 0.37
C LEU A 108 -1.32 -12.72 1.54
N VAL A 109 -0.97 -11.45 1.73
CA VAL A 109 -1.54 -10.62 2.79
C VAL A 109 -3.04 -10.41 2.58
N PHE A 110 -3.46 -10.12 1.35
CA PHE A 110 -4.88 -10.02 0.99
C PHE A 110 -5.64 -11.31 1.26
N PHE A 111 -5.11 -12.45 0.85
CA PHE A 111 -5.78 -13.76 1.02
C PHE A 111 -5.94 -14.12 2.49
N VAL A 112 -4.95 -13.81 3.32
CA VAL A 112 -5.04 -14.01 4.77
C VAL A 112 -6.03 -13.04 5.41
N GLY A 113 -6.07 -11.78 4.96
CA GLY A 113 -7.11 -10.83 5.37
C GLY A 113 -8.52 -11.34 5.06
N LEU A 114 -8.71 -11.97 3.88
CA LEU A 114 -9.96 -12.59 3.47
C LEU A 114 -10.37 -13.72 4.43
N ILE A 115 -9.44 -14.59 4.78
CA ILE A 115 -9.71 -15.69 5.73
C ILE A 115 -9.99 -15.11 7.12
N ASP A 116 -9.28 -14.07 7.52
CA ASP A 116 -9.47 -13.40 8.81
C ASP A 116 -10.87 -12.78 8.96
N ASP A 117 -11.38 -12.16 7.92
CA ASP A 117 -12.73 -11.59 7.92
C ASP A 117 -13.84 -12.63 8.16
N VAL A 118 -13.56 -13.91 7.83
CA VAL A 118 -14.51 -15.03 7.99
C VAL A 118 -14.25 -15.83 9.26
N HIS A 119 -13.00 -16.05 9.65
CA HIS A 119 -12.61 -17.04 10.67
C HIS A 119 -11.88 -16.47 11.89
N ASP A 120 -11.70 -15.14 12.00
CA ASP A 120 -10.98 -14.47 13.11
C ASP A 120 -9.62 -15.15 13.42
N LEU A 121 -8.65 -14.99 12.54
CA LEU A 121 -7.34 -15.61 12.67
C LEU A 121 -6.55 -15.11 13.87
N SER A 122 -5.72 -15.97 14.43
CA SER A 122 -4.85 -15.57 15.54
C SER A 122 -3.84 -14.50 15.10
N PRO A 123 -3.46 -13.56 15.97
CA PRO A 123 -2.43 -12.55 15.66
C PRO A 123 -1.10 -13.15 15.23
N LYS A 124 -0.76 -14.35 15.77
CA LYS A 124 0.46 -15.07 15.39
C LYS A 124 0.43 -15.56 13.94
N THR A 125 -0.72 -16.03 13.47
CA THR A 125 -0.91 -16.47 12.08
C THR A 125 -0.77 -15.30 11.11
N LYS A 126 -1.38 -14.16 11.42
CA LYS A 126 -1.26 -12.92 10.61
C LYS A 126 0.19 -12.47 10.52
N LEU A 127 0.88 -12.37 11.66
CA LEU A 127 2.28 -11.99 11.73
C LEU A 127 3.18 -12.95 10.93
N ALA A 128 2.93 -14.26 11.01
CA ALA A 128 3.71 -15.25 10.25
C ALA A 128 3.58 -15.03 8.73
N VAL A 129 2.37 -14.73 8.24
CA VAL A 129 2.16 -14.47 6.80
C VAL A 129 2.76 -13.13 6.39
N GLU A 130 2.66 -12.10 7.20
CA GLU A 130 3.32 -10.82 6.96
C GLU A 130 4.85 -10.97 6.86
N LEU A 131 5.45 -11.79 7.72
CA LEU A 131 6.88 -12.12 7.66
C LEU A 131 7.23 -12.86 6.36
N ILE A 132 6.42 -13.84 5.94
CA ILE A 132 6.62 -14.56 4.68
C ILE A 132 6.51 -13.58 3.50
N ALA A 133 5.51 -12.71 3.49
CA ALA A 133 5.33 -11.71 2.46
C ALA A 133 6.53 -10.75 2.38
N ALA A 134 7.03 -10.26 3.52
CA ALA A 134 8.23 -9.44 3.59
C ALA A 134 9.48 -10.18 3.07
N LEU A 135 9.64 -11.46 3.38
CA LEU A 135 10.74 -12.27 2.87
C LEU A 135 10.65 -12.47 1.34
N ILE A 136 9.46 -12.64 0.77
CA ILE A 136 9.28 -12.72 -0.68
C ILE A 136 9.73 -11.41 -1.35
N VAL A 137 9.34 -10.26 -0.80
CA VAL A 137 9.76 -8.95 -1.34
C VAL A 137 11.27 -8.80 -1.31
N ILE A 138 11.93 -9.24 -0.24
CA ILE A 138 13.37 -9.11 -0.08
C ILE A 138 14.14 -10.14 -0.92
N VAL A 139 13.78 -11.43 -0.81
CA VAL A 139 14.57 -12.51 -1.39
C VAL A 139 14.29 -12.68 -2.88
N TYR A 140 13.03 -12.63 -3.27
CA TYR A 140 12.64 -12.80 -4.69
C TYR A 140 12.67 -11.48 -5.45
N GLY A 141 12.24 -10.37 -4.81
CA GLY A 141 12.21 -9.05 -5.43
C GLY A 141 13.52 -8.28 -5.35
N ASP A 142 14.50 -8.72 -4.55
CA ASP A 142 15.73 -7.95 -4.24
C ASP A 142 15.42 -6.51 -3.78
N ILE A 143 14.27 -6.33 -3.11
CA ILE A 143 13.79 -5.03 -2.64
C ILE A 143 14.10 -4.91 -1.16
N TYR A 144 15.06 -4.07 -0.80
CA TYR A 144 15.37 -3.75 0.57
C TYR A 144 15.92 -2.33 0.69
N LEU A 145 15.84 -1.78 1.88
CA LEU A 145 16.33 -0.43 2.17
C LEU A 145 17.86 -0.42 2.05
N LYS A 146 18.37 0.07 0.92
CA LYS A 146 19.82 0.05 0.57
C LYS A 146 20.65 1.11 1.29
N GLY A 147 20.03 1.98 2.07
CA GLY A 147 20.73 2.95 2.89
C GLY A 147 19.91 4.20 3.12
N PHE A 148 20.10 4.75 4.28
CA PHE A 148 19.80 6.15 4.57
C PHE A 148 21.13 6.88 4.60
N ASP A 149 21.17 8.17 4.29
CA ASP A 149 22.40 8.98 4.26
C ASP A 149 23.20 8.95 5.58
N PHE A 150 22.52 8.54 6.68
CA PHE A 150 23.12 8.37 8.00
C PHE A 150 23.61 6.94 8.29
N MET A 151 23.39 5.98 7.37
CA MET A 151 23.85 4.60 7.55
C MET A 151 25.27 4.43 7.02
N PRO A 152 26.18 3.79 7.78
CA PRO A 152 27.49 3.43 7.27
C PRO A 152 27.39 2.52 6.05
N SER A 153 28.14 2.84 5.00
CA SER A 153 28.14 2.08 3.74
C SER A 153 28.69 0.64 3.86
N ASN A 154 29.31 0.33 5.00
CA ASN A 154 29.96 -0.95 5.28
C ASN A 154 29.13 -1.90 6.15
N TRP A 155 27.84 -1.66 6.31
CA TRP A 155 26.98 -2.58 7.08
C TRP A 155 26.84 -3.93 6.38
N PRO A 156 26.84 -5.02 7.16
CA PRO A 156 26.53 -6.35 6.63
C PRO A 156 25.15 -6.37 5.94
N PRO A 157 24.98 -7.05 4.78
CA PRO A 157 23.72 -7.07 4.03
C PRO A 157 22.49 -7.53 4.83
N ILE A 158 22.71 -8.28 5.92
CA ILE A 158 21.63 -8.74 6.80
C ILE A 158 20.90 -7.60 7.49
N ILE A 159 21.60 -6.50 7.81
CA ILE A 159 21.02 -5.39 8.58
C ILE A 159 19.97 -4.64 7.78
N PRO A 160 20.21 -4.18 6.53
CA PRO A 160 19.18 -3.64 5.67
C PRO A 160 17.99 -4.57 5.48
N GLY A 161 18.23 -5.88 5.33
CA GLY A 161 17.17 -6.89 5.23
C GLY A 161 16.27 -6.92 6.46
N VAL A 162 16.85 -7.00 7.66
CA VAL A 162 16.09 -7.00 8.92
C VAL A 162 15.28 -5.70 9.09
N ILE A 163 15.89 -4.55 8.79
CA ILE A 163 15.20 -3.26 8.86
C ILE A 163 14.01 -3.25 7.89
N THR A 164 14.17 -3.79 6.69
CA THR A 164 13.10 -3.85 5.69
C THR A 164 11.95 -4.75 6.15
N VAL A 165 12.25 -5.91 6.74
CA VAL A 165 11.21 -6.79 7.34
C VAL A 165 10.43 -6.03 8.41
N LEU A 166 11.15 -5.41 9.36
CA LEU A 166 10.53 -4.65 10.44
C LEU A 166 9.68 -3.49 9.91
N TRP A 167 10.15 -2.83 8.85
CA TRP A 167 9.42 -1.75 8.20
C TRP A 167 8.13 -2.25 7.55
N ILE A 168 8.20 -3.28 6.71
CA ILE A 168 7.02 -3.83 6.02
C ILE A 168 5.99 -4.32 7.03
N VAL A 169 6.39 -5.15 7.99
CA VAL A 169 5.49 -5.71 9.01
C VAL A 169 4.95 -4.59 9.91
N GLY A 170 5.81 -3.65 10.32
CA GLY A 170 5.40 -2.52 11.16
C GLY A 170 4.36 -1.62 10.50
N ILE A 171 4.56 -1.25 9.22
CA ILE A 171 3.61 -0.43 8.48
C ILE A 171 2.30 -1.20 8.21
N THR A 172 2.37 -2.48 7.85
CA THR A 172 1.16 -3.30 7.64
C THR A 172 0.30 -3.35 8.90
N ASN A 173 0.90 -3.60 10.05
CA ASN A 173 0.19 -3.62 11.33
C ASN A 173 -0.30 -2.23 11.75
N ALA A 174 0.47 -1.18 11.50
CA ALA A 174 0.06 0.20 11.80
C ALA A 174 -1.19 0.59 11.00
N ILE A 175 -1.23 0.30 9.69
CA ILE A 175 -2.41 0.56 8.84
C ILE A 175 -3.60 -0.25 9.32
N ASN A 176 -3.42 -1.52 9.67
CA ASN A 176 -4.48 -2.36 10.22
C ASN A 176 -5.08 -1.80 11.54
N LEU A 177 -4.24 -1.23 12.41
CA LEU A 177 -4.70 -0.58 13.64
C LEU A 177 -5.50 0.71 13.38
N ILE A 178 -5.12 1.47 12.35
CA ILE A 178 -5.76 2.73 11.98
C ILE A 178 -7.11 2.49 11.28
N ASP A 179 -7.30 1.33 10.66
CA ASP A 179 -8.52 0.97 9.91
C ASP A 179 -9.77 0.78 10.79
N GLY A 180 -9.68 1.07 12.07
CA GLY A 180 -10.82 1.08 13.00
C GLY A 180 -11.68 2.35 12.96
N LEU A 181 -11.29 3.39 12.23
CA LEU A 181 -12.00 4.67 12.14
C LEU A 181 -12.37 5.00 10.69
N ASP A 182 -13.63 5.40 10.49
CA ASP A 182 -14.18 5.70 9.17
C ASP A 182 -13.38 6.77 8.41
N GLY A 183 -12.89 6.38 7.24
CA GLY A 183 -12.16 7.25 6.33
C GLY A 183 -10.71 7.57 6.74
N LEU A 184 -10.27 7.23 7.95
CA LEU A 184 -8.92 7.55 8.41
C LEU A 184 -7.85 6.74 7.65
N SER A 185 -8.01 5.43 7.56
CA SER A 185 -7.11 4.56 6.79
C SER A 185 -7.07 4.94 5.32
N SER A 186 -8.24 5.16 4.71
CA SER A 186 -8.33 5.60 3.31
C SER A 186 -7.68 6.97 3.08
N GLY A 187 -7.88 7.94 3.97
CA GLY A 187 -7.28 9.26 3.88
C GLY A 187 -5.75 9.21 3.96
N ILE A 188 -5.21 8.47 4.92
CA ILE A 188 -3.76 8.27 5.06
C ILE A 188 -3.21 7.57 3.81
N SER A 189 -3.87 6.51 3.33
CA SER A 189 -3.44 5.77 2.13
C SER A 189 -3.40 6.67 0.90
N ILE A 190 -4.40 7.54 0.70
CA ILE A 190 -4.41 8.50 -0.42
C ILE A 190 -3.20 9.45 -0.32
N ILE A 191 -2.93 10.01 0.85
CA ILE A 191 -1.80 10.93 1.05
C ILE A 191 -0.47 10.23 0.76
N VAL A 192 -0.29 9.01 1.31
CA VAL A 192 0.95 8.23 1.10
C VAL A 192 1.12 7.86 -0.37
N LEU A 193 0.11 7.30 -1.02
CA LEU A 193 0.18 6.90 -2.43
C LEU A 193 0.41 8.10 -3.35
N PHE A 194 -0.27 9.22 -3.09
CA PHE A 194 -0.05 10.46 -3.84
C PHE A 194 1.41 10.95 -3.69
N THR A 195 1.94 10.93 -2.46
CA THR A 195 3.32 11.35 -2.19
C THR A 195 4.32 10.42 -2.88
N VAL A 196 4.12 9.11 -2.80
CA VAL A 196 4.97 8.11 -3.48
C VAL A 196 4.92 8.29 -4.99
N SER A 197 3.73 8.45 -5.57
CA SER A 197 3.58 8.71 -7.01
C SER A 197 4.30 9.97 -7.45
N MET A 198 4.14 11.07 -6.71
CA MET A 198 4.82 12.33 -7.01
C MET A 198 6.35 12.20 -6.92
N THR A 199 6.86 11.55 -5.88
CA THR A 199 8.31 11.34 -5.73
C THR A 199 8.87 10.40 -6.79
N SER A 200 8.14 9.38 -7.21
CA SER A 200 8.53 8.47 -8.29
C SER A 200 8.61 9.18 -9.63
N LEU A 201 7.60 9.99 -9.96
CA LEU A 201 7.61 10.81 -11.17
C LEU A 201 8.80 11.76 -11.20
N THR A 202 9.08 12.45 -10.10
CA THR A 202 10.23 13.39 -10.00
C THR A 202 11.58 12.70 -10.10
N SER A 203 11.65 11.43 -9.71
CA SER A 203 12.86 10.61 -9.79
C SER A 203 13.02 9.90 -11.14
N GLY A 204 12.13 10.15 -12.11
CA GLY A 204 12.12 9.47 -13.41
C GLY A 204 11.71 8.00 -13.36
N ARG A 205 11.17 7.52 -12.22
CA ARG A 205 10.72 6.14 -12.00
C ARG A 205 9.22 6.02 -12.31
N THR A 206 8.87 6.10 -13.58
CA THR A 206 7.47 6.01 -14.04
C THR A 206 6.86 4.60 -13.91
N ASP A 207 7.68 3.62 -13.65
CA ASP A 207 7.31 2.23 -13.35
C ASP A 207 6.67 2.05 -11.96
N ILE A 208 6.93 3.00 -11.04
CA ILE A 208 6.44 2.96 -9.65
C ILE A 208 5.33 4.00 -9.40
N ALA A 209 5.24 5.03 -10.25
CA ALA A 209 4.26 6.12 -10.10
C ALA A 209 2.84 5.66 -10.43
#